data_4d41f886b316995f276ee66afbbc9c9d
#
_entry.id   4d41f886b316995f276ee66afbbc9c9d
#
_cell.length_a   1.000
_cell.length_b   1.000
_cell.length_c   1.000
_cell.angle_alpha   90.00
_cell.angle_beta   90.00
_cell.angle_gamma   90.00
#
_symmetry.space_group_name_H-M   'P 1'
#
loop_
_entity.id
_entity.type
_entity.pdbx_description
1 polymer ?
#
loop_
_entity_poly.entity_id
_entity_poly.type
_entity_poly.pdbx_seq_one_letter_code
_entity_poly.pdbx_strand_id
1 'polypeptide(L)' 'MEHRHLTHSEWTLAAVDDAIARGRLEDWKELRDAAAGQPQLRERILQVCAARLLDPTEQRYFFWDHYARTHLA' A
#
# COMPACT_ATOMS: atom_id res chain seq x y z
N MET A 1 5.07 -9.55 18.63
CA MET A 1 6.09 -9.10 17.90
C MET A 1 5.79 -7.88 17.11
N GLU A 2 6.74 -7.15 16.91
CA GLU A 2 6.54 -5.92 16.34
C GLU A 2 7.13 -5.86 15.01
N HIS A 3 6.42 -5.58 14.02
CA HIS A 3 7.00 -5.35 12.75
C HIS A 3 6.42 -4.10 12.18
N ARG A 4 6.05 -3.21 13.08
CA ARG A 4 5.50 -2.00 12.62
C ARG A 4 6.52 -1.04 12.13
N HIS A 5 7.79 -1.34 12.37
CA HIS A 5 8.84 -0.42 11.96
C HIS A 5 9.53 -0.91 10.71
N LEU A 6 8.75 -1.33 9.75
CA LEU A 6 9.30 -1.74 8.48
C LEU A 6 9.97 -0.57 7.81
N THR A 7 11.21 -0.74 7.40
CA THR A 7 11.87 0.27 6.60
C THR A 7 11.38 0.15 5.17
N HIS A 8 11.72 1.15 4.35
CA HIS A 8 11.26 1.08 2.97
C HIS A 8 11.82 -0.13 2.23
N SER A 9 12.97 -0.64 2.66
CA SER A 9 13.54 -1.82 2.01
C SER A 9 12.75 -3.07 2.36
N GLU A 10 11.91 -3.00 3.37
CA GLU A 10 11.10 -4.12 3.80
C GLU A 10 9.69 -4.08 3.26
N TRP A 11 9.34 -3.03 2.56
CA TRP A 11 8.02 -2.91 1.96
C TRP A 11 8.01 -3.59 0.59
N THR A 12 8.07 -4.91 0.61
CA THR A 12 8.00 -5.69 -0.63
C THR A 12 6.58 -5.67 -1.17
N LEU A 13 6.42 -6.18 -2.39
CA LEU A 13 5.09 -6.28 -2.96
C LEU A 13 4.17 -7.11 -2.08
N ALA A 14 4.69 -8.17 -1.50
CA ALA A 14 3.87 -9.03 -0.64
C ALA A 14 3.47 -8.28 0.63
N ALA A 15 4.39 -7.49 1.20
CA ALA A 15 4.09 -6.74 2.41
C ALA A 15 3.04 -5.66 2.12
N VAL A 16 3.15 -4.99 0.99
CA VAL A 16 2.18 -3.98 0.59
C VAL A 16 0.81 -4.62 0.41
N ASP A 17 0.77 -5.74 -0.30
CA ASP A 17 -0.48 -6.45 -0.55
C ASP A 17 -1.14 -6.86 0.77
N ASP A 18 -0.36 -7.40 1.69
CA ASP A 18 -0.89 -7.83 2.96
C ASP A 18 -1.41 -6.65 3.78
N ALA A 19 -0.70 -5.53 3.77
CA ALA A 19 -1.12 -4.35 4.50
C ALA A 19 -2.44 -3.82 3.96
N ILE A 20 -2.62 -3.81 2.65
CA ILE A 20 -3.84 -3.33 2.06
C ILE A 20 -5.00 -4.29 2.33
N ALA A 21 -4.75 -5.58 2.16
CA ALA A 21 -5.82 -6.56 2.26
C ALA A 21 -6.27 -6.81 3.69
N ARG A 22 -5.33 -6.82 4.62
CA ARG A 22 -5.63 -7.23 5.98
C ARG A 22 -5.28 -6.19 7.02
N GLY A 23 -4.65 -5.11 6.63
CA GLY A 23 -4.18 -4.12 7.56
C GLY A 23 -5.32 -3.38 8.22
N ARG A 24 -5.05 -2.89 9.42
CA ARG A 24 -5.95 -2.02 10.12
C ARG A 24 -5.56 -0.58 9.82
N LEU A 25 -6.29 0.33 10.41
CA LEU A 25 -6.02 1.75 10.17
C LEU A 25 -4.58 2.12 10.49
N GLU A 26 -4.03 1.54 11.56
CA GLU A 26 -2.66 1.84 11.94
C GLU A 26 -1.66 1.37 10.90
N ASP A 27 -1.92 0.21 10.32
CA ASP A 27 -1.06 -0.32 9.27
C ASP A 27 -1.14 0.54 8.03
N TRP A 28 -2.32 1.03 7.73
CA TRP A 28 -2.53 1.90 6.59
C TRP A 28 -1.84 3.23 6.77
N LYS A 29 -1.85 3.77 8.00
CA LYS A 29 -1.15 5.00 8.28
C LYS A 29 0.36 4.83 8.11
N GLU A 30 0.86 3.69 8.54
CA GLU A 30 2.28 3.42 8.40
C GLU A 30 2.67 3.31 6.93
N LEU A 31 1.86 2.62 6.14
CA LEU A 31 2.11 2.51 4.72
C LEU A 31 2.05 3.88 4.05
N ARG A 32 1.06 4.69 4.41
CA ARG A 32 0.91 6.01 3.86
C ARG A 32 2.12 6.88 4.16
N ASP A 33 2.55 6.86 5.42
CA ASP A 33 3.67 7.69 5.84
C ASP A 33 4.96 7.26 5.15
N ALA A 34 5.15 5.96 5.02
CA ALA A 34 6.33 5.45 4.34
C ALA A 34 6.30 5.84 2.85
N ALA A 35 5.16 5.74 2.23
CA ALA A 35 5.04 6.01 0.80
C ALA A 35 5.20 7.49 0.49
N ALA A 36 4.86 8.35 1.43
CA ALA A 36 4.93 9.78 1.20
C ALA A 36 6.35 10.25 0.87
N GLY A 37 7.35 9.54 1.39
CA GLY A 37 8.73 9.91 1.15
C GLY A 37 9.47 8.98 0.23
N GLN A 38 8.77 8.03 -0.40
CA GLN A 38 9.45 7.01 -1.18
C GLN A 38 8.71 6.73 -2.48
N PRO A 39 9.17 7.30 -3.59
CA PRO A 39 8.51 7.07 -4.87
C PRO A 39 8.44 5.61 -5.28
N GLN A 40 9.43 4.81 -4.89
CA GLN A 40 9.40 3.39 -5.23
C GLN A 40 8.24 2.69 -4.55
N LEU A 41 7.92 3.11 -3.34
CA LEU A 41 6.82 2.48 -2.62
C LEU A 41 5.48 2.82 -3.26
N ARG A 42 5.34 4.04 -3.75
CA ARG A 42 4.16 4.40 -4.51
C ARG A 42 3.99 3.49 -5.72
N GLU A 43 5.08 3.21 -6.42
CA GLU A 43 5.01 2.33 -7.57
C GLU A 43 4.59 0.93 -7.16
N ARG A 44 5.09 0.46 -6.05
CA ARG A 44 4.70 -0.87 -5.57
C ARG A 44 3.23 -0.92 -5.20
N ILE A 45 2.72 0.14 -4.59
CA ILE A 45 1.30 0.21 -4.27
C ILE A 45 0.47 0.13 -5.55
N LEU A 46 0.85 0.91 -6.55
CA LEU A 46 0.13 0.90 -7.81
C LEU A 46 0.20 -0.47 -8.49
N GLN A 47 1.37 -1.11 -8.42
CA GLN A 47 1.54 -2.42 -9.04
C GLN A 47 0.68 -3.47 -8.36
N VAL A 48 0.64 -3.46 -7.04
CA VAL A 48 -0.19 -4.40 -6.29
C VAL A 48 -1.66 -4.16 -6.61
N CYS A 49 -2.08 -2.90 -6.60
CA CYS A 49 -3.47 -2.57 -6.84
C CYS A 49 -3.89 -2.96 -8.25
N ALA A 50 -3.02 -2.74 -9.23
CA ALA A 50 -3.37 -3.05 -10.61
C ALA A 50 -3.74 -4.51 -10.78
N ALA A 51 -3.09 -5.39 -10.04
CA ALA A 51 -3.38 -6.81 -10.14
C ALA A 51 -4.73 -7.16 -9.55
N ARG A 52 -5.30 -6.28 -8.73
CA ARG A 52 -6.55 -6.56 -8.04
C ARG A 52 -7.74 -5.77 -8.56
N LEU A 53 -7.51 -4.80 -9.41
CA LEU A 53 -8.60 -3.93 -9.85
C LEU A 53 -9.60 -4.62 -10.75
N LEU A 54 -9.30 -5.83 -11.20
CA LEU A 54 -10.22 -6.59 -12.01
C LEU A 54 -11.40 -7.12 -11.20
N ASP A 55 -11.25 -7.19 -9.88
CA ASP A 55 -12.29 -7.69 -9.01
C ASP A 55 -13.03 -6.51 -8.39
N PRO A 56 -14.28 -6.27 -8.78
CA PRO A 56 -15.01 -5.10 -8.29
C PRO A 56 -15.30 -5.14 -6.79
N THR A 57 -15.11 -6.27 -6.14
CA THR A 57 -15.33 -6.34 -4.71
C THR A 57 -14.10 -5.98 -3.89
N GLU A 58 -12.98 -5.73 -4.55
CA GLU A 58 -11.73 -5.40 -3.86
C GLU A 58 -11.63 -3.89 -3.65
N GLN A 59 -12.52 -3.36 -2.82
CA GLN A 59 -12.60 -1.92 -2.65
C GLN A 59 -11.37 -1.32 -1.99
N ARG A 60 -10.69 -2.07 -1.13
CA ARG A 60 -9.48 -1.56 -0.49
C ARG A 60 -8.42 -1.22 -1.52
N TYR A 61 -8.34 -2.03 -2.56
CA TYR A 61 -7.34 -1.79 -3.61
C TYR A 61 -7.74 -0.61 -4.47
N PHE A 62 -9.03 -0.41 -4.70
CA PHE A 62 -9.48 0.78 -5.42
C PHE A 62 -9.14 2.04 -4.64
N PHE A 63 -9.34 2.01 -3.33
CA PHE A 63 -9.03 3.15 -2.50
C PHE A 63 -7.53 3.48 -2.59
N TRP A 64 -6.68 2.47 -2.45
CA TRP A 64 -5.24 2.73 -2.45
C TRP A 64 -4.73 3.11 -3.83
N ASP A 65 -5.32 2.56 -4.88
CA ASP A 65 -4.96 2.96 -6.23
C ASP A 65 -5.24 4.44 -6.44
N HIS A 66 -6.43 4.86 -6.05
CA HIS A 66 -6.83 6.25 -6.19
C HIS A 66 -5.95 7.15 -5.33
N TYR A 67 -5.72 6.75 -4.10
CA TYR A 67 -4.92 7.53 -3.17
C TYR A 67 -3.50 7.71 -3.70
N ALA A 68 -2.90 6.64 -4.20
CA ALA A 68 -1.54 6.71 -4.70
C ALA A 68 -1.44 7.63 -5.92
N ARG A 69 -2.45 7.61 -6.77
CA ARG A 69 -2.42 8.45 -7.95
C ARG A 69 -2.62 9.91 -7.63
N THR A 70 -3.40 10.22 -6.61
CA THR A 70 -3.76 11.60 -6.35
C THR A 70 -2.95 12.24 -5.24
N HIS A 71 -2.53 11.47 -4.25
CA HIS A 71 -1.88 12.04 -3.08
C HIS A 71 -0.42 11.67 -2.92
N LEU A 72 0.02 10.62 -3.60
CA LEU A 72 1.41 10.20 -3.51
C LEU A 72 2.21 10.58 -4.75
N ALA A 73 1.55 11.14 -5.73
CA ALA A 73 2.21 11.48 -6.99
C ALA A 73 3.21 12.64 -6.86
#